data_087541929a257a1c5b4d92ed6016112a
#
_entry.id   087541929a257a1c5b4d92ed6016112a
#
_cell.length_a   1.000
_cell.length_b   1.000
_cell.length_c   1.000
_cell.angle_alpha   90.00
_cell.angle_beta   90.00
_cell.angle_gamma   90.00
#
_symmetry.space_group_name_H-M   'P 1'
#
loop_
_entity.id
_entity.type
_entity.pdbx_description
1 polymer ?
#
loop_
_entity_poly.entity_id
_entity_poly.type
_entity_poly.pdbx_seq_one_letter_code
_entity_poly.pdbx_strand_id
1 'polypeptide(L)'
;MSNSCRLLATWANDLNLRCIHSTLSLYSAAELSGLQGQTLLFAVPLGEYGVNLEYVSMLRRLRAQSDLLEGCLAGIIVDGGGDLYTKSTASELAFALNTAGCALIGRPLVEATGYLTNFRIQAKNLGTDLGGAYKTAAAELVLRLQTFHFPQKQRPEILVLHASGHASSNTMNLWNRVRRKLEKRCSITEIGLRNGTLFDCSGCPYTVCFHFGEKGSCFYGGVMRDEVYPAVRRADAIVLLCPNYNDALSANLTAFINRLTSLFRQTRFYDKAVFGIIVSGYSGSDTVARQIISAMNMNKSFYLPSRFAILETANNPGEAVALPGVTDRLDNFAQHILDTLTP
;
A
#
# COMPACT_ATOMS: atom_id res chain seq x y z
N MET A 1 -12.98 4.22 25.05
CA MET A 1 -12.89 3.05 24.14
C MET A 1 -14.26 2.79 23.57
N SER A 2 -14.38 2.76 22.25
CA SER A 2 -15.62 2.22 21.66
C SER A 2 -15.73 0.73 22.03
N ASN A 3 -16.96 0.23 22.21
CA ASN A 3 -17.19 -1.20 22.51
C ASN A 3 -16.58 -2.11 21.43
N SER A 4 -16.40 -1.59 20.21
CA SER A 4 -15.81 -2.27 19.08
C SER A 4 -14.32 -2.61 19.29
N CYS A 5 -13.52 -1.68 19.82
CA CYS A 5 -12.09 -1.93 20.07
C CYS A 5 -11.87 -2.98 21.17
N ARG A 6 -12.75 -3.03 22.19
CA ARG A 6 -12.66 -4.07 23.24
C ARG A 6 -13.00 -5.46 22.69
N LEU A 7 -14.03 -5.56 21.85
CA LEU A 7 -14.41 -6.81 21.19
C LEU A 7 -13.28 -7.34 20.29
N LEU A 8 -12.64 -6.44 19.55
CA LEU A 8 -11.54 -6.81 18.65
C LEU A 8 -10.28 -7.22 19.41
N ALA A 9 -9.98 -6.58 20.54
CA ALA A 9 -8.89 -7.00 21.42
C ALA A 9 -9.10 -8.42 21.98
N THR A 10 -10.33 -8.71 22.42
CA THR A 10 -10.67 -10.05 22.91
C THR A 10 -10.51 -11.09 21.81
N TRP A 11 -11.04 -10.83 20.61
CA TRP A 11 -10.87 -11.74 19.47
C TRP A 11 -9.42 -11.91 19.04
N ALA A 12 -8.64 -10.86 19.01
CA ALA A 12 -7.24 -10.94 18.65
C ALA A 12 -6.44 -11.81 19.61
N ASN A 13 -6.74 -11.74 20.91
CA ASN A 13 -6.13 -12.60 21.93
C ASN A 13 -6.52 -14.07 21.75
N ASP A 14 -7.82 -14.35 21.53
CA ASP A 14 -8.32 -15.72 21.31
C ASP A 14 -7.74 -16.36 20.05
N LEU A 15 -7.32 -15.54 19.08
CA LEU A 15 -6.80 -15.96 17.78
C LEU A 15 -5.27 -15.88 17.68
N ASN A 16 -4.56 -15.71 18.78
CA ASN A 16 -3.09 -15.57 18.81
C ASN A 16 -2.56 -14.34 18.02
N LEU A 17 -3.38 -13.32 17.82
CA LEU A 17 -2.99 -12.05 17.22
C LEU A 17 -2.74 -11.02 18.32
N ARG A 18 -1.64 -10.29 18.21
CA ARG A 18 -1.40 -9.18 19.12
C ARG A 18 -2.11 -7.93 18.65
N CYS A 19 -3.12 -7.49 19.41
CA CYS A 19 -3.84 -6.23 19.14
C CYS A 19 -3.18 -5.08 19.88
N ILE A 20 -2.76 -4.07 19.15
CA ILE A 20 -2.15 -2.85 19.67
C ILE A 20 -3.20 -1.74 19.60
N HIS A 21 -3.59 -1.23 20.77
CA HIS A 21 -4.51 -0.11 20.88
C HIS A 21 -3.76 1.21 20.96
N SER A 22 -4.29 2.25 20.35
CA SER A 22 -3.75 3.60 20.50
C SER A 22 -4.08 4.23 21.86
N THR A 23 -4.84 3.54 22.71
CA THR A 23 -5.07 3.90 24.11
C THR A 23 -3.95 3.42 25.04
N LEU A 24 -2.82 3.03 24.49
CA LEU A 24 -1.63 2.69 25.26
C LEU A 24 -1.12 3.97 25.94
N SER A 25 -1.05 3.97 27.26
CA SER A 25 -0.48 5.10 28.02
C SER A 25 0.97 5.36 27.60
N LEU A 26 1.49 6.55 27.86
CA LEU A 26 2.90 6.92 27.58
C LEU A 26 3.93 5.91 28.09
N TYR A 27 3.57 5.08 29.06
CA TYR A 27 4.38 3.98 29.59
C TYR A 27 4.39 2.73 28.70
N SER A 28 3.46 2.59 27.79
CA SER A 28 3.35 1.43 26.89
C SER A 28 4.13 1.59 25.60
N ALA A 29 4.87 2.66 25.44
CA ALA A 29 5.91 2.75 24.42
C ALA A 29 6.92 1.57 24.51
N ALA A 30 7.06 0.93 25.66
CA ALA A 30 7.77 -0.34 25.83
C ALA A 30 7.09 -1.53 25.14
N GLU A 31 5.76 -1.49 24.93
CA GLU A 31 4.99 -2.61 24.35
C GLU A 31 5.22 -2.78 22.84
N LEU A 32 5.71 -1.77 22.13
CA LEU A 32 6.15 -1.91 20.73
C LEU A 32 7.53 -2.57 20.62
N SER A 33 8.28 -2.69 21.71
CA SER A 33 9.58 -3.35 21.71
C SER A 33 9.40 -4.88 21.86
N GLY A 34 10.23 -5.66 21.14
CA GLY A 34 10.16 -7.12 21.18
C GLY A 34 8.98 -7.73 20.40
N LEU A 35 8.40 -6.98 19.44
CA LEU A 35 7.33 -7.45 18.57
C LEU A 35 7.83 -7.98 17.21
N GLN A 36 9.14 -7.99 16.98
CA GLN A 36 9.70 -8.42 15.68
C GLN A 36 9.18 -9.81 15.31
N GLY A 37 8.88 -9.96 14.01
CA GLY A 37 8.38 -11.22 13.44
C GLY A 37 6.93 -11.58 13.79
N GLN A 38 6.19 -10.71 14.48
CA GLN A 38 4.81 -10.99 14.91
C GLN A 38 3.77 -10.46 13.92
N THR A 39 2.58 -11.08 13.97
CA THR A 39 1.39 -10.59 13.27
C THR A 39 0.62 -9.63 14.18
N LEU A 40 0.39 -8.41 13.71
CA LEU A 40 -0.10 -7.30 14.51
C LEU A 40 -1.42 -6.76 13.95
N LEU A 41 -2.34 -6.39 14.84
CA LEU A 41 -3.55 -5.65 14.51
C LEU A 41 -3.52 -4.30 15.24
N PHE A 42 -3.45 -3.22 14.49
CA PHE A 42 -3.49 -1.86 15.03
C PHE A 42 -4.92 -1.34 15.05
N ALA A 43 -5.44 -1.02 16.23
CA ALA A 43 -6.77 -0.46 16.42
C ALA A 43 -6.66 0.98 16.92
N VAL A 44 -7.12 1.94 16.11
CA VAL A 44 -7.00 3.37 16.38
C VAL A 44 -8.40 4.00 16.48
N PRO A 45 -8.91 4.25 17.68
CA PRO A 45 -10.10 5.08 17.85
C PRO A 45 -9.71 6.56 17.69
N LEU A 46 -10.38 7.26 16.80
CA LEU A 46 -10.28 8.70 16.69
C LEU A 46 -11.24 9.36 17.67
N GLY A 47 -10.78 10.35 18.42
CA GLY A 47 -11.59 11.18 19.27
C GLY A 47 -12.38 12.24 18.50
N GLU A 48 -12.88 13.24 19.24
CA GLU A 48 -13.50 14.40 18.63
C GLU A 48 -12.56 15.06 17.62
N TYR A 49 -13.11 15.54 16.52
CA TYR A 49 -12.38 16.19 15.44
C TYR A 49 -11.29 15.32 14.76
N GLY A 50 -11.33 14.00 14.95
CA GLY A 50 -10.39 13.09 14.31
C GLY A 50 -8.98 13.07 14.95
N VAL A 51 -8.85 13.50 16.20
CA VAL A 51 -7.56 13.58 16.91
C VAL A 51 -7.46 12.47 17.96
N ASN A 52 -6.27 11.85 18.06
CA ASN A 52 -5.89 10.91 19.11
C ASN A 52 -4.44 11.14 19.50
N LEU A 53 -4.19 11.66 20.71
CA LEU A 53 -2.85 12.02 21.17
C LEU A 53 -1.94 10.80 21.40
N GLU A 54 -2.51 9.68 21.81
CA GLU A 54 -1.77 8.43 22.02
C GLU A 54 -1.29 7.86 20.68
N TYR A 55 -2.12 7.97 19.64
CA TYR A 55 -1.74 7.65 18.27
C TYR A 55 -0.54 8.50 17.82
N VAL A 56 -0.53 9.80 18.11
CA VAL A 56 0.62 10.68 17.78
C VAL A 56 1.88 10.24 18.51
N SER A 57 1.77 9.83 19.77
CA SER A 57 2.89 9.29 20.55
C SER A 57 3.43 7.98 19.96
N MET A 58 2.55 7.10 19.49
CA MET A 58 2.91 5.88 18.78
C MET A 58 3.64 6.18 17.46
N LEU A 59 3.15 7.13 16.66
CA LEU A 59 3.81 7.57 15.42
C LEU A 59 5.22 8.09 15.67
N ARG A 60 5.41 8.90 16.71
CA ARG A 60 6.73 9.39 17.11
C ARG A 60 7.72 8.25 17.32
N ARG A 61 7.29 7.17 17.97
CA ARG A 61 8.13 6.03 18.23
C ARG A 61 8.44 5.21 16.98
N LEU A 62 7.42 4.94 16.14
CA LEU A 62 7.59 4.24 14.87
C LEU A 62 8.59 4.97 13.96
N ARG A 63 8.53 6.30 13.93
CA ARG A 63 9.42 7.13 13.12
C ARG A 63 10.85 7.23 13.67
N ALA A 64 11.03 6.99 14.98
CA ALA A 64 12.34 7.06 15.61
C ALA A 64 13.21 5.81 15.39
N GLN A 65 12.63 4.66 15.09
CA GLN A 65 13.33 3.38 14.98
C GLN A 65 12.89 2.61 13.74
N SER A 66 13.74 2.57 12.73
CA SER A 66 13.44 1.96 11.43
C SER A 66 13.34 0.42 11.43
N ASP A 67 13.79 -0.23 12.49
CA ASP A 67 13.79 -1.69 12.69
C ASP A 67 12.88 -2.16 13.83
N LEU A 68 12.10 -1.24 14.40
CA LEU A 68 11.25 -1.52 15.57
C LEU A 68 10.29 -2.69 15.36
N LEU A 69 9.77 -2.84 14.15
CA LEU A 69 8.80 -3.85 13.75
C LEU A 69 9.33 -4.76 12.63
N GLU A 70 10.64 -5.03 12.65
CA GLU A 70 11.27 -5.87 11.62
C GLU A 70 10.60 -7.22 11.51
N GLY A 71 10.25 -7.62 10.28
CA GLY A 71 9.60 -8.90 9.99
C GLY A 71 8.14 -9.01 10.45
N CYS A 72 7.54 -7.93 10.99
CA CYS A 72 6.12 -7.94 11.36
C CYS A 72 5.22 -7.87 10.12
N LEU A 73 3.99 -8.38 10.31
CA LEU A 73 2.89 -8.26 9.37
C LEU A 73 1.72 -7.54 10.04
N ALA A 74 1.11 -6.55 9.39
CA ALA A 74 0.07 -5.77 10.05
C ALA A 74 -1.23 -5.61 9.26
N GLY A 75 -2.32 -5.44 10.03
CA GLY A 75 -3.61 -4.89 9.63
C GLY A 75 -3.98 -3.70 10.51
N ILE A 76 -4.91 -2.89 10.04
CA ILE A 76 -5.28 -1.62 10.67
C ILE A 76 -6.80 -1.51 10.75
N ILE A 77 -7.30 -1.10 11.91
CA ILE A 77 -8.68 -0.70 12.11
C ILE A 77 -8.67 0.74 12.60
N VAL A 78 -9.42 1.61 11.93
CA VAL A 78 -9.62 3.00 12.38
C VAL A 78 -11.10 3.24 12.58
N ASP A 79 -11.45 3.67 13.79
CA ASP A 79 -12.81 3.99 14.20
C ASP A 79 -12.94 5.50 14.41
N GLY A 80 -13.71 6.18 13.56
CA GLY A 80 -13.89 7.63 13.57
C GLY A 80 -15.31 8.05 13.91
N GLY A 81 -15.44 9.22 14.58
CA GLY A 81 -16.73 9.81 14.91
C GLY A 81 -17.45 10.51 13.74
N GLY A 82 -16.80 10.65 12.58
CA GLY A 82 -17.31 11.33 11.38
C GLY A 82 -16.87 10.65 10.09
N ASP A 83 -17.13 11.31 8.96
CA ASP A 83 -16.80 10.80 7.63
C ASP A 83 -15.36 11.15 7.19
N LEU A 84 -14.64 11.93 7.99
CA LEU A 84 -13.30 12.41 7.68
C LEU A 84 -12.24 11.77 8.59
N TYR A 85 -10.98 11.86 8.18
CA TYR A 85 -9.76 11.52 8.91
C TYR A 85 -9.43 10.03 9.03
N THR A 86 -10.37 9.11 8.92
CA THR A 86 -10.10 7.66 9.05
C THR A 86 -9.06 7.16 8.04
N LYS A 87 -9.19 7.52 6.76
CA LYS A 87 -8.24 7.11 5.72
C LYS A 87 -6.90 7.82 5.81
N SER A 88 -6.87 9.11 6.15
CA SER A 88 -5.61 9.85 6.30
C SER A 88 -4.80 9.31 7.46
N THR A 89 -5.43 9.05 8.61
CA THR A 89 -4.81 8.38 9.76
C THR A 89 -4.28 6.99 9.40
N ALA A 90 -5.09 6.18 8.72
CA ALA A 90 -4.66 4.85 8.30
C ALA A 90 -3.48 4.88 7.34
N SER A 91 -3.48 5.81 6.39
CA SER A 91 -2.40 5.96 5.41
C SER A 91 -1.09 6.42 6.06
N GLU A 92 -1.19 7.35 7.00
CA GLU A 92 -0.04 7.81 7.79
C GLU A 92 0.52 6.67 8.67
N LEU A 93 -0.36 5.93 9.36
CA LEU A 93 0.04 4.79 10.17
C LEU A 93 0.71 3.71 9.31
N ALA A 94 0.11 3.35 8.18
CA ALA A 94 0.66 2.36 7.27
C ALA A 94 2.06 2.73 6.78
N PHE A 95 2.29 3.99 6.46
CA PHE A 95 3.62 4.48 6.08
C PHE A 95 4.61 4.39 7.25
N ALA A 96 4.22 4.80 8.45
CA ALA A 96 5.08 4.73 9.63
C ALA A 96 5.41 3.28 10.03
N LEU A 97 4.43 2.36 9.97
CA LEU A 97 4.66 0.93 10.18
C LEU A 97 5.62 0.36 9.15
N ASN A 98 5.40 0.70 7.88
CA ASN A 98 6.20 0.20 6.76
C ASN A 98 7.66 0.63 6.85
N THR A 99 7.91 1.89 7.20
CA THR A 99 9.27 2.42 7.41
C THR A 99 9.93 1.85 8.66
N ALA A 100 9.15 1.41 9.66
CA ALA A 100 9.65 0.73 10.86
C ALA A 100 9.91 -0.79 10.65
N GLY A 101 9.84 -1.30 9.43
CA GLY A 101 10.15 -2.69 9.08
C GLY A 101 8.93 -3.63 9.03
N CYS A 102 7.71 -3.10 9.12
CA CYS A 102 6.48 -3.88 9.08
C CYS A 102 5.90 -3.98 7.66
N ALA A 103 5.52 -5.17 7.23
CA ALA A 103 4.75 -5.39 6.02
C ALA A 103 3.25 -5.24 6.30
N LEU A 104 2.45 -4.91 5.26
CA LEU A 104 1.00 -4.87 5.39
C LEU A 104 0.35 -5.76 4.32
N ILE A 105 -0.63 -6.56 4.75
CA ILE A 105 -1.41 -7.37 3.81
C ILE A 105 -2.16 -6.48 2.81
N GLY A 106 -2.58 -7.04 1.69
CA GLY A 106 -3.46 -6.33 0.76
C GLY A 106 -4.80 -5.97 1.42
N ARG A 107 -5.28 -4.74 1.25
CA ARG A 107 -6.44 -4.17 1.97
C ARG A 107 -6.32 -4.33 3.49
N PRO A 108 -5.29 -3.74 4.08
CA PRO A 108 -5.01 -3.88 5.51
C PRO A 108 -5.99 -3.11 6.38
N LEU A 109 -6.82 -2.23 5.79
CA LEU A 109 -7.66 -1.28 6.51
C LEU A 109 -9.11 -1.75 6.57
N VAL A 110 -9.64 -1.76 7.79
CA VAL A 110 -11.08 -1.66 8.07
C VAL A 110 -11.34 -0.32 8.76
N GLU A 111 -12.16 0.52 8.15
CA GLU A 111 -12.52 1.83 8.70
C GLU A 111 -14.00 1.86 9.11
N ALA A 112 -14.28 2.47 10.25
CA ALA A 112 -15.62 2.79 10.70
C ALA A 112 -15.77 4.32 10.67
N THR A 113 -16.61 4.82 9.77
CA THR A 113 -16.98 6.24 9.74
C THR A 113 -18.15 6.50 10.69
N GLY A 114 -18.50 7.77 10.90
CA GLY A 114 -19.63 8.14 11.75
C GLY A 114 -20.90 7.38 11.40
N TYR A 115 -21.55 6.81 12.39
CA TYR A 115 -22.74 5.97 12.25
C TYR A 115 -22.59 4.75 11.33
N LEU A 116 -21.35 4.33 11.01
CA LEU A 116 -21.03 3.20 10.13
C LEU A 116 -21.63 3.31 8.72
N THR A 117 -21.81 4.54 8.22
CA THR A 117 -22.49 4.79 6.94
C THR A 117 -21.75 4.18 5.74
N ASN A 118 -20.43 4.00 5.85
CA ASN A 118 -19.62 3.33 4.85
C ASN A 118 -19.93 1.83 4.69
N PHE A 119 -20.65 1.20 5.64
CA PHE A 119 -21.05 -0.21 5.57
C PHE A 119 -22.44 -0.46 4.96
N ARG A 120 -23.19 0.58 4.51
CA ARG A 120 -24.56 0.43 4.00
C ARG A 120 -24.68 -0.62 2.90
N ILE A 121 -23.80 -0.63 1.93
CA ILE A 121 -23.85 -1.59 0.80
C ILE A 121 -23.48 -3.00 1.29
N GLN A 122 -22.47 -3.12 2.13
CA GLN A 122 -22.04 -4.42 2.66
C GLN A 122 -23.12 -5.02 3.58
N ALA A 123 -23.73 -4.24 4.45
CA ALA A 123 -24.84 -4.67 5.30
C ALA A 123 -26.02 -5.21 4.47
N LYS A 124 -26.41 -4.47 3.41
CA LYS A 124 -27.44 -4.93 2.47
C LYS A 124 -27.07 -6.27 1.81
N ASN A 125 -25.83 -6.43 1.36
CA ASN A 125 -25.37 -7.65 0.69
C ASN A 125 -25.31 -8.85 1.63
N LEU A 126 -24.98 -8.62 2.90
CA LEU A 126 -24.89 -9.64 3.95
C LEU A 126 -26.24 -9.94 4.63
N GLY A 127 -27.28 -9.14 4.38
CA GLY A 127 -28.56 -9.27 5.07
C GLY A 127 -28.49 -8.98 6.57
N THR A 128 -27.61 -8.07 7.00
CA THR A 128 -27.36 -7.70 8.41
C THR A 128 -27.46 -6.20 8.62
N ASP A 129 -27.32 -5.74 9.86
CA ASP A 129 -27.22 -4.33 10.20
C ASP A 129 -25.78 -3.77 9.93
N LEU A 130 -25.61 -2.46 10.11
CA LEU A 130 -24.32 -1.80 9.88
C LEU A 130 -23.23 -2.30 10.84
N GLY A 131 -23.59 -2.56 12.10
CA GLY A 131 -22.68 -3.11 13.11
C GLY A 131 -22.25 -4.53 12.80
N GLY A 132 -23.17 -5.36 12.33
CA GLY A 132 -22.87 -6.71 11.85
C GLY A 132 -21.92 -6.71 10.64
N ALA A 133 -22.14 -5.82 9.68
CA ALA A 133 -21.25 -5.68 8.53
C ALA A 133 -19.83 -5.22 8.94
N TYR A 134 -19.72 -4.28 9.87
CA TYR A 134 -18.43 -3.85 10.43
C TYR A 134 -17.70 -5.00 11.14
N LYS A 135 -18.41 -5.75 12.00
CA LYS A 135 -17.83 -6.93 12.68
C LYS A 135 -17.35 -7.98 11.70
N THR A 136 -18.14 -8.25 10.65
CA THR A 136 -17.76 -9.20 9.59
C THR A 136 -16.49 -8.73 8.88
N ALA A 137 -16.40 -7.46 8.49
CA ALA A 137 -15.21 -6.92 7.84
C ALA A 137 -13.95 -7.01 8.72
N ALA A 138 -14.11 -6.75 10.03
CA ALA A 138 -13.01 -6.89 11.00
C ALA A 138 -12.58 -8.35 11.16
N ALA A 139 -13.53 -9.29 11.26
CA ALA A 139 -13.23 -10.71 11.34
C ALA A 139 -12.54 -11.23 10.08
N GLU A 140 -12.96 -10.79 8.90
CA GLU A 140 -12.30 -11.09 7.63
C GLU A 140 -10.87 -10.56 7.56
N LEU A 141 -10.61 -9.36 8.10
CA LEU A 141 -9.25 -8.81 8.20
C LEU A 141 -8.37 -9.69 9.09
N VAL A 142 -8.87 -10.07 10.27
CA VAL A 142 -8.15 -10.94 11.21
C VAL A 142 -7.84 -12.29 10.58
N LEU A 143 -8.82 -12.92 9.92
CA LEU A 143 -8.61 -14.19 9.24
C LEU A 143 -7.55 -14.09 8.15
N ARG A 144 -7.58 -13.03 7.33
CA ARG A 144 -6.57 -12.79 6.29
C ARG A 144 -5.17 -12.55 6.88
N LEU A 145 -5.06 -11.91 8.04
CA LEU A 145 -3.78 -11.74 8.74
C LEU A 145 -3.21 -13.09 9.20
N GLN A 146 -4.06 -13.96 9.80
CA GLN A 146 -3.64 -15.26 10.30
C GLN A 146 -3.24 -16.24 9.20
N THR A 147 -3.93 -16.16 8.06
CA THR A 147 -3.72 -17.09 6.93
C THR A 147 -2.82 -16.50 5.85
N PHE A 148 -2.25 -15.32 6.08
CA PHE A 148 -1.45 -14.64 5.06
C PHE A 148 -0.21 -15.46 4.72
N HIS A 149 -0.06 -15.71 3.45
CA HIS A 149 1.16 -16.23 2.84
C HIS A 149 1.36 -15.52 1.52
N PHE A 150 2.54 -14.94 1.30
CA PHE A 150 2.90 -14.36 0.02
C PHE A 150 3.57 -15.42 -0.85
N PRO A 151 3.07 -15.67 -2.07
CA PRO A 151 3.63 -16.71 -2.95
C PRO A 151 5.00 -16.26 -3.49
N GLN A 152 6.00 -17.11 -3.33
CA GLN A 152 7.33 -16.93 -3.90
C GLN A 152 7.52 -17.83 -5.12
N LYS A 153 8.31 -17.37 -6.10
CA LYS A 153 8.59 -18.11 -7.33
C LYS A 153 10.10 -18.14 -7.63
N GLN A 154 10.56 -19.20 -8.25
CA GLN A 154 11.97 -19.31 -8.68
C GLN A 154 12.38 -18.22 -9.68
N ARG A 155 11.46 -17.80 -10.55
CA ARG A 155 11.64 -16.72 -11.50
C ARG A 155 10.39 -15.84 -11.58
N PRO A 156 10.20 -14.91 -10.61
CA PRO A 156 9.04 -14.04 -10.59
C PRO A 156 9.02 -13.04 -11.75
N GLU A 157 7.81 -12.63 -12.14
CA GLU A 157 7.59 -11.58 -13.14
C GLU A 157 7.39 -10.23 -12.45
N ILE A 158 8.19 -9.24 -12.82
CA ILE A 158 8.11 -7.87 -12.30
C ILE A 158 7.64 -6.95 -13.42
N LEU A 159 6.56 -6.22 -13.17
CA LEU A 159 6.08 -5.14 -14.03
C LEU A 159 6.59 -3.80 -13.51
N VAL A 160 7.26 -3.04 -14.36
CA VAL A 160 7.74 -1.70 -14.04
C VAL A 160 6.93 -0.68 -14.82
N LEU A 161 6.37 0.28 -14.11
CA LEU A 161 5.57 1.35 -14.70
C LEU A 161 6.20 2.72 -14.43
N HIS A 162 6.36 3.50 -15.48
CA HIS A 162 6.90 4.85 -15.39
C HIS A 162 6.23 5.78 -16.40
N ALA A 163 6.24 7.08 -16.09
CA ALA A 163 5.77 8.14 -17.01
C ALA A 163 6.93 8.92 -17.63
N SER A 164 8.18 8.51 -17.39
CA SER A 164 9.36 9.23 -17.86
C SER A 164 9.60 9.01 -19.36
N GLY A 165 9.88 10.10 -20.07
CA GLY A 165 10.34 10.10 -21.46
C GLY A 165 11.80 10.53 -21.65
N HIS A 166 12.53 10.80 -20.55
CA HIS A 166 13.87 11.38 -20.61
C HIS A 166 14.95 10.40 -20.12
N ALA A 167 16.03 10.29 -20.86
CA ALA A 167 17.20 9.48 -20.46
C ALA A 167 17.88 9.99 -19.16
N SER A 168 17.68 11.26 -18.81
CA SER A 168 18.19 11.92 -17.61
C SER A 168 17.31 11.78 -16.37
N SER A 169 16.23 11.01 -16.43
CA SER A 169 15.30 10.81 -15.31
C SER A 169 16.01 10.16 -14.12
N ASN A 170 15.97 10.82 -12.97
CA ASN A 170 16.53 10.31 -11.72
C ASN A 170 15.92 8.96 -11.32
N THR A 171 14.60 8.82 -11.40
CA THR A 171 13.93 7.55 -11.06
C THR A 171 14.35 6.40 -12.00
N MET A 172 14.49 6.68 -13.31
CA MET A 172 14.97 5.67 -14.26
C MET A 172 16.43 5.29 -14.02
N ASN A 173 17.28 6.26 -13.68
CA ASN A 173 18.70 6.00 -13.39
C ASN A 173 18.87 5.13 -12.15
N LEU A 174 18.10 5.38 -11.10
CA LEU A 174 18.07 4.52 -9.91
C LEU A 174 17.52 3.12 -10.26
N TRP A 175 16.43 3.06 -11.01
CA TRP A 175 15.85 1.78 -11.44
C TRP A 175 16.85 0.94 -12.26
N ASN A 176 17.57 1.53 -13.18
CA ASN A 176 18.54 0.82 -14.01
C ASN A 176 19.63 0.11 -13.18
N ARG A 177 19.97 0.62 -12.00
CA ARG A 177 20.85 -0.07 -11.06
C ARG A 177 20.19 -1.26 -10.39
N VAL A 178 19.00 -1.07 -9.86
CA VAL A 178 18.20 -2.13 -9.24
C VAL A 178 17.95 -3.27 -10.24
N ARG A 179 17.54 -2.92 -11.47
CA ARG A 179 17.25 -3.85 -12.55
C ARG A 179 18.41 -4.84 -12.82
N ARG A 180 19.65 -4.35 -12.88
CA ARG A 180 20.83 -5.19 -13.18
C ARG A 180 21.01 -6.36 -12.21
N LYS A 181 20.55 -6.23 -10.98
CA LYS A 181 20.55 -7.32 -10.00
C LYS A 181 19.37 -8.25 -10.19
N LEU A 182 18.19 -7.67 -10.43
CA LEU A 182 16.94 -8.42 -10.54
C LEU A 182 16.87 -9.28 -11.80
N GLU A 183 17.33 -8.78 -12.94
CA GLU A 183 17.23 -9.47 -14.25
C GLU A 183 17.91 -10.85 -14.29
N LYS A 184 18.83 -11.12 -13.36
CA LYS A 184 19.48 -12.41 -13.22
C LYS A 184 18.52 -13.50 -12.69
N ARG A 185 17.53 -13.11 -11.87
CA ARG A 185 16.60 -14.02 -11.19
C ARG A 185 15.13 -13.77 -11.52
N CYS A 186 14.79 -12.62 -12.08
CA CYS A 186 13.42 -12.21 -12.38
C CYS A 186 13.23 -11.98 -13.88
N SER A 187 11.98 -12.13 -14.33
CA SER A 187 11.54 -11.65 -15.64
C SER A 187 11.02 -10.23 -15.49
N ILE A 188 11.50 -9.28 -16.28
CA ILE A 188 11.15 -7.86 -16.12
C ILE A 188 10.45 -7.36 -17.37
N THR A 189 9.28 -6.79 -17.21
CA THR A 189 8.52 -6.07 -18.24
C THR A 189 8.44 -4.60 -17.86
N GLU A 190 8.93 -3.71 -18.72
CA GLU A 190 8.85 -2.26 -18.52
C GLU A 190 7.83 -1.67 -19.50
N ILE A 191 6.89 -0.87 -18.97
CA ILE A 191 5.89 -0.16 -19.77
C ILE A 191 5.95 1.34 -19.44
N GLY A 192 6.24 2.15 -20.45
CA GLY A 192 6.21 3.60 -20.35
C GLY A 192 4.80 4.13 -20.59
N LEU A 193 4.21 4.72 -19.58
CA LEU A 193 2.91 5.37 -19.63
C LEU A 193 3.08 6.81 -20.19
N ARG A 194 3.15 6.95 -21.51
CA ARG A 194 3.48 8.21 -22.15
C ARG A 194 2.26 9.09 -22.34
N ASN A 195 2.48 10.41 -22.38
CA ASN A 195 1.44 11.37 -22.74
C ASN A 195 0.94 11.07 -24.18
N GLY A 196 -0.35 11.21 -24.38
CA GLY A 196 -1.01 10.95 -25.66
C GLY A 196 -1.35 9.48 -25.94
N THR A 197 -0.80 8.54 -25.18
CA THR A 197 -1.11 7.09 -25.31
C THR A 197 -2.01 6.56 -24.19
N LEU A 198 -2.12 7.32 -23.11
CA LEU A 198 -2.89 6.96 -21.92
C LEU A 198 -3.93 8.06 -21.64
N PHE A 199 -5.18 7.63 -21.54
CA PHE A 199 -6.30 8.47 -21.09
C PHE A 199 -6.69 8.07 -19.67
N ASP A 200 -7.09 9.04 -18.84
CA ASP A 200 -7.60 8.77 -17.50
C ASP A 200 -8.98 8.08 -17.54
N CYS A 201 -9.47 7.69 -16.39
CA CYS A 201 -10.81 7.17 -16.20
C CYS A 201 -11.85 8.28 -16.40
N SER A 202 -12.77 8.10 -17.34
CA SER A 202 -13.81 9.10 -17.65
C SER A 202 -15.03 9.02 -16.74
N GLY A 203 -15.00 8.23 -15.66
CA GLY A 203 -16.13 8.12 -14.74
C GLY A 203 -17.40 7.55 -15.35
N CYS A 204 -17.29 6.52 -16.18
CA CYS A 204 -18.45 5.86 -16.80
C CYS A 204 -19.51 5.46 -15.77
N PRO A 205 -20.81 5.42 -16.13
CA PRO A 205 -21.84 4.81 -15.31
C PRO A 205 -21.43 3.41 -14.83
N TYR A 206 -21.83 3.07 -13.60
CA TYR A 206 -21.44 1.80 -12.98
C TYR A 206 -21.73 0.58 -13.88
N THR A 207 -22.91 0.55 -14.50
CA THR A 207 -23.33 -0.55 -15.38
C THR A 207 -22.42 -0.72 -16.59
N VAL A 208 -22.00 0.37 -17.23
CA VAL A 208 -21.05 0.36 -18.36
C VAL A 208 -19.66 -0.10 -17.89
N CYS A 209 -19.16 0.48 -16.80
CA CYS A 209 -17.88 0.09 -16.24
C CYS A 209 -17.87 -1.40 -15.80
N PHE A 210 -18.99 -1.90 -15.26
CA PHE A 210 -19.16 -3.28 -14.84
C PHE A 210 -19.13 -4.22 -16.05
N HIS A 211 -19.88 -3.93 -17.12
CA HIS A 211 -19.93 -4.75 -18.33
C HIS A 211 -18.55 -4.96 -18.97
N PHE A 212 -17.73 -3.90 -19.08
CA PHE A 212 -16.37 -4.06 -19.60
C PHE A 212 -15.44 -4.70 -18.57
N GLY A 213 -15.61 -4.39 -17.29
CA GLY A 213 -14.85 -4.96 -16.19
C GLY A 213 -15.01 -6.47 -16.08
N GLU A 214 -16.21 -7.03 -16.28
CA GLU A 214 -16.45 -8.48 -16.31
C GLU A 214 -15.64 -9.20 -17.40
N LYS A 215 -15.28 -8.48 -18.46
CA LYS A 215 -14.41 -8.98 -19.54
C LYS A 215 -12.93 -8.65 -19.29
N GLY A 216 -12.59 -8.13 -18.11
CA GLY A 216 -11.22 -7.68 -17.78
C GLY A 216 -10.71 -6.60 -18.70
N SER A 217 -11.60 -5.73 -19.19
CA SER A 217 -11.31 -4.71 -20.16
C SER A 217 -11.87 -3.36 -19.73
N CYS A 218 -11.57 -2.30 -20.49
CA CYS A 218 -12.12 -0.97 -20.31
C CYS A 218 -12.56 -0.44 -21.69
N PHE A 219 -13.71 0.25 -21.75
CA PHE A 219 -14.24 0.83 -22.98
C PHE A 219 -13.22 1.64 -23.76
N TYR A 220 -12.40 2.44 -23.06
CA TYR A 220 -11.43 3.33 -23.67
C TYR A 220 -10.18 2.66 -24.25
N GLY A 221 -10.03 1.34 -24.13
CA GLY A 221 -8.95 0.58 -24.78
C GLY A 221 -7.54 1.14 -24.52
N GLY A 222 -6.74 1.19 -25.59
CA GLY A 222 -5.38 1.75 -25.60
C GLY A 222 -4.39 0.94 -24.77
N VAL A 223 -3.22 1.53 -24.47
CA VAL A 223 -2.10 0.88 -23.77
C VAL A 223 -2.54 0.17 -22.48
N MET A 224 -3.54 0.70 -21.78
CA MET A 224 -4.07 0.04 -20.57
C MET A 224 -4.64 -1.34 -20.85
N ARG A 225 -5.48 -1.47 -21.87
CA ARG A 225 -6.12 -2.75 -22.22
C ARG A 225 -5.14 -3.68 -22.92
N ASP A 226 -4.35 -3.13 -23.82
CA ASP A 226 -3.59 -3.94 -24.79
C ASP A 226 -2.24 -4.41 -24.21
N GLU A 227 -1.65 -3.67 -23.30
CA GLU A 227 -0.34 -3.98 -22.70
C GLU A 227 -0.40 -4.09 -21.18
N VAL A 228 -0.95 -3.09 -20.47
CA VAL A 228 -0.84 -3.00 -19.01
C VAL A 228 -1.67 -4.07 -18.30
N TYR A 229 -2.95 -4.28 -18.67
CA TYR A 229 -3.77 -5.30 -18.02
C TYR A 229 -3.22 -6.72 -18.17
N PRO A 230 -2.77 -7.16 -19.37
CA PRO A 230 -2.09 -8.44 -19.51
C PRO A 230 -0.82 -8.55 -18.65
N ALA A 231 -0.02 -7.48 -18.59
CA ALA A 231 1.21 -7.46 -17.78
C ALA A 231 0.88 -7.51 -16.27
N VAL A 232 -0.10 -6.74 -15.78
CA VAL A 232 -0.54 -6.80 -14.37
C VAL A 232 -1.04 -8.19 -13.98
N ARG A 233 -1.74 -8.88 -14.87
CA ARG A 233 -2.22 -10.25 -14.57
C ARG A 233 -1.08 -11.23 -14.35
N ARG A 234 -0.03 -11.15 -15.17
CA ARG A 234 1.14 -12.05 -15.08
C ARG A 234 2.08 -11.70 -13.93
N ALA A 235 2.23 -10.39 -13.66
CA ALA A 235 3.21 -9.90 -12.68
C ALA A 235 2.97 -10.44 -11.27
N ASP A 236 4.05 -10.77 -10.58
CA ASP A 236 4.11 -11.07 -9.15
C ASP A 236 4.38 -9.82 -8.32
N ALA A 237 5.00 -8.82 -8.93
CA ALA A 237 5.20 -7.51 -8.33
C ALA A 237 5.08 -6.38 -9.35
N ILE A 238 4.68 -5.20 -8.87
CA ILE A 238 4.71 -3.95 -9.64
C ILE A 238 5.70 -3.00 -8.97
N VAL A 239 6.60 -2.43 -9.77
CA VAL A 239 7.49 -1.34 -9.35
C VAL A 239 7.03 -0.05 -10.00
N LEU A 240 6.69 0.95 -9.20
CA LEU A 240 6.27 2.27 -9.66
C LEU A 240 7.46 3.24 -9.60
N LEU A 241 7.83 3.84 -10.72
CA LEU A 241 8.86 4.87 -10.76
C LEU A 241 8.16 6.24 -10.70
N CYS A 242 8.29 6.90 -9.56
CA CYS A 242 7.50 8.06 -9.17
C CYS A 242 8.38 9.29 -8.96
N PRO A 243 8.65 10.11 -9.97
CA PRO A 243 9.12 11.45 -9.73
C PRO A 243 8.01 12.24 -9.01
N ASN A 244 8.39 12.98 -7.97
CA ASN A 244 7.45 13.85 -7.26
C ASN A 244 7.27 15.16 -8.05
N TYR A 245 6.07 15.38 -8.55
CA TYR A 245 5.65 16.62 -9.18
C TYR A 245 4.54 17.26 -8.34
N ASN A 246 4.86 18.38 -7.69
CA ASN A 246 3.88 19.13 -6.88
C ASN A 246 3.21 18.26 -5.79
N ASP A 247 3.99 17.47 -5.09
CA ASP A 247 3.56 16.57 -4.00
C ASP A 247 2.50 15.53 -4.41
N ALA A 248 2.53 15.11 -5.69
CA ALA A 248 1.60 14.16 -6.24
C ALA A 248 2.27 13.14 -7.17
N LEU A 249 1.61 11.98 -7.31
CA LEU A 249 1.89 11.05 -8.40
C LEU A 249 1.68 11.74 -9.76
N SER A 250 2.48 11.38 -10.75
CA SER A 250 2.26 11.88 -12.10
C SER A 250 0.86 11.53 -12.62
N ALA A 251 0.30 12.40 -13.46
CA ALA A 251 -1.04 12.20 -14.03
C ALA A 251 -1.20 10.80 -14.68
N ASN A 252 -0.17 10.31 -15.36
CA ASN A 252 -0.23 9.02 -16.05
C ASN A 252 -0.23 7.83 -15.08
N LEU A 253 0.51 7.89 -13.98
CA LEU A 253 0.43 6.87 -12.92
C LEU A 253 -0.93 6.93 -12.21
N THR A 254 -1.48 8.12 -12.01
CA THR A 254 -2.83 8.29 -11.48
C THR A 254 -3.88 7.69 -12.42
N ALA A 255 -3.76 7.94 -13.73
CA ALA A 255 -4.63 7.34 -14.75
C ALA A 255 -4.53 5.81 -14.76
N PHE A 256 -3.33 5.25 -14.63
CA PHE A 256 -3.13 3.81 -14.44
C PHE A 256 -3.93 3.29 -13.25
N ILE A 257 -3.76 3.90 -12.06
CA ILE A 257 -4.43 3.50 -10.82
C ILE A 257 -5.96 3.56 -10.98
N ASN A 258 -6.48 4.67 -11.56
CA ASN A 258 -7.90 4.86 -11.78
C ASN A 258 -8.48 3.76 -12.69
N ARG A 259 -7.81 3.49 -13.79
CA ARG A 259 -8.26 2.50 -14.78
C ARG A 259 -8.04 1.06 -14.32
N LEU A 260 -7.12 0.79 -13.40
CA LEU A 260 -6.94 -0.53 -12.79
C LEU A 260 -8.21 -1.03 -12.09
N THR A 261 -9.15 -0.14 -11.76
CA THR A 261 -10.47 -0.48 -11.21
C THR A 261 -11.23 -1.47 -12.07
N SER A 262 -11.11 -1.39 -13.39
CA SER A 262 -11.76 -2.33 -14.31
C SER A 262 -11.26 -3.77 -14.10
N LEU A 263 -9.94 -3.95 -14.04
CA LEU A 263 -9.33 -5.25 -13.78
C LEU A 263 -9.62 -5.74 -12.36
N PHE A 264 -9.62 -4.85 -11.38
CA PHE A 264 -9.87 -5.13 -9.97
C PHE A 264 -11.30 -5.68 -9.71
N ARG A 265 -12.25 -5.46 -10.61
CA ARG A 265 -13.60 -6.03 -10.51
C ARG A 265 -13.60 -7.54 -10.64
N GLN A 266 -12.72 -8.10 -11.47
CA GLN A 266 -12.60 -9.54 -11.68
C GLN A 266 -11.63 -10.21 -10.71
N THR A 267 -10.55 -9.51 -10.36
CA THR A 267 -9.39 -10.09 -9.67
C THR A 267 -9.00 -9.24 -8.47
N ARG A 268 -8.58 -9.89 -7.41
CA ARG A 268 -7.89 -9.25 -6.29
C ARG A 268 -6.39 -9.48 -6.44
N PHE A 269 -5.59 -8.51 -5.98
CA PHE A 269 -4.13 -8.54 -6.14
C PHE A 269 -3.42 -8.89 -4.83
N TYR A 270 -4.02 -9.76 -4.00
CA TYR A 270 -3.45 -10.19 -2.72
C TYR A 270 -2.12 -10.94 -2.88
N ASP A 271 -1.92 -11.57 -4.04
CA ASP A 271 -0.76 -12.35 -4.45
C ASP A 271 0.30 -11.52 -5.19
N LYS A 272 0.16 -10.20 -5.23
CA LYS A 272 1.05 -9.29 -5.95
C LYS A 272 1.60 -8.23 -5.01
N ALA A 273 2.94 -8.06 -5.02
CA ALA A 273 3.60 -7.02 -4.26
C ALA A 273 3.63 -5.68 -5.01
N VAL A 274 3.68 -4.58 -4.25
CA VAL A 274 3.96 -3.25 -4.82
C VAL A 274 5.24 -2.68 -4.22
N PHE A 275 6.10 -2.15 -5.07
CA PHE A 275 7.32 -1.44 -4.73
C PHE A 275 7.36 -0.06 -5.39
N GLY A 276 8.21 0.85 -4.90
CA GLY A 276 8.35 2.18 -5.44
C GLY A 276 9.78 2.71 -5.47
N ILE A 277 10.10 3.51 -6.48
CA ILE A 277 11.27 4.39 -6.47
C ILE A 277 10.76 5.81 -6.59
N ILE A 278 10.89 6.60 -5.52
CA ILE A 278 10.34 7.94 -5.40
C ILE A 278 11.48 8.93 -5.29
N VAL A 279 11.50 9.93 -6.17
CA VAL A 279 12.50 11.01 -6.14
C VAL A 279 11.79 12.33 -6.10
N SER A 280 12.08 13.12 -5.06
CA SER A 280 11.59 14.49 -4.88
C SER A 280 12.71 15.48 -5.11
N GLY A 281 12.39 16.67 -5.62
CA GLY A 281 13.37 17.74 -5.78
C GLY A 281 13.90 18.25 -4.44
N TYR A 282 13.02 18.36 -3.44
CA TYR A 282 13.35 18.89 -2.10
C TYR A 282 12.76 18.05 -0.97
N SER A 283 11.43 17.86 -0.97
CA SER A 283 10.69 17.14 0.07
C SER A 283 9.45 16.48 -0.53
N GLY A 284 8.60 15.85 0.30
CA GLY A 284 7.31 15.32 -0.13
C GLY A 284 7.35 13.88 -0.65
N SER A 285 8.48 13.17 -0.60
CA SER A 285 8.54 11.75 -0.97
C SER A 285 7.59 10.89 -0.14
N ASP A 286 7.41 11.22 1.13
CA ASP A 286 6.44 10.56 2.02
C ASP A 286 4.98 10.80 1.59
N THR A 287 4.66 11.98 1.04
CA THR A 287 3.34 12.29 0.49
C THR A 287 3.02 11.38 -0.69
N VAL A 288 3.96 11.23 -1.62
CA VAL A 288 3.82 10.33 -2.78
C VAL A 288 3.75 8.86 -2.33
N ALA A 289 4.59 8.45 -1.36
CA ALA A 289 4.55 7.10 -0.80
C ALA A 289 3.18 6.77 -0.19
N ARG A 290 2.59 7.69 0.59
CA ARG A 290 1.25 7.53 1.16
C ARG A 290 0.15 7.46 0.10
N GLN A 291 0.29 8.17 -1.02
CA GLN A 291 -0.64 8.03 -2.17
C GLN A 291 -0.57 6.61 -2.77
N ILE A 292 0.63 6.05 -2.95
CA ILE A 292 0.81 4.67 -3.42
C ILE A 292 0.19 3.68 -2.44
N ILE A 293 0.46 3.81 -1.14
CA ILE A 293 -0.13 2.96 -0.09
C ILE A 293 -1.65 3.00 -0.16
N SER A 294 -2.24 4.20 -0.17
CA SER A 294 -3.69 4.38 -0.23
C SER A 294 -4.31 3.77 -1.48
N ALA A 295 -3.68 3.97 -2.63
CA ALA A 295 -4.20 3.53 -3.91
C ALA A 295 -3.96 2.03 -4.15
N MET A 296 -2.74 1.54 -3.99
CA MET A 296 -2.38 0.18 -4.39
C MET A 296 -2.62 -0.83 -3.26
N ASN A 297 -2.20 -0.54 -2.05
CA ASN A 297 -2.36 -1.47 -0.93
C ASN A 297 -3.77 -1.42 -0.32
N MET A 298 -4.25 -0.25 0.12
CA MET A 298 -5.54 -0.15 0.81
C MET A 298 -6.72 -0.34 -0.13
N ASN A 299 -6.66 0.25 -1.34
CA ASN A 299 -7.78 0.21 -2.28
C ASN A 299 -7.72 -0.99 -3.24
N LYS A 300 -6.56 -1.26 -3.85
CA LYS A 300 -6.42 -2.28 -4.91
C LYS A 300 -5.88 -3.63 -4.41
N SER A 301 -5.68 -3.83 -3.12
CA SER A 301 -5.31 -5.09 -2.48
C SER A 301 -3.89 -5.63 -2.74
N PHE A 302 -2.96 -4.84 -3.24
CA PHE A 302 -1.57 -5.28 -3.35
C PHE A 302 -0.95 -5.48 -1.97
N TYR A 303 -0.16 -6.53 -1.82
CA TYR A 303 0.71 -6.70 -0.67
C TYR A 303 1.75 -5.57 -0.63
N LEU A 304 1.98 -5.01 0.54
CA LEU A 304 2.97 -3.97 0.79
C LEU A 304 4.12 -4.57 1.61
N PRO A 305 5.23 -4.98 0.99
CA PRO A 305 6.41 -5.43 1.72
C PRO A 305 6.93 -4.34 2.66
N SER A 306 7.64 -4.69 3.71
CA SER A 306 8.30 -3.70 4.56
C SER A 306 9.23 -2.82 3.73
N ARG A 307 9.36 -1.54 4.07
CA ARG A 307 10.22 -0.60 3.30
C ARG A 307 10.01 -0.71 1.78
N PHE A 308 8.73 -0.73 1.37
CA PHE A 308 8.32 -0.98 -0.01
C PHE A 308 8.93 -0.02 -1.04
N ALA A 309 9.44 1.13 -0.62
CA ALA A 309 9.94 2.15 -1.52
C ALA A 309 11.29 2.71 -1.06
N ILE A 310 12.11 3.04 -2.04
CA ILE A 310 13.27 3.90 -1.87
C ILE A 310 12.83 5.35 -2.06
N LEU A 311 13.24 6.22 -1.15
CA LEU A 311 12.90 7.64 -1.13
C LEU A 311 14.19 8.45 -1.22
N GLU A 312 14.40 9.16 -2.34
CA GLU A 312 15.60 9.97 -2.54
C GLU A 312 15.25 11.43 -2.81
N THR A 313 16.15 12.33 -2.47
CA THR A 313 16.01 13.75 -2.76
C THR A 313 17.10 14.18 -3.73
N ALA A 314 16.68 14.56 -4.96
CA ALA A 314 17.58 14.98 -6.03
C ALA A 314 16.82 15.84 -7.02
N ASN A 315 17.28 17.08 -7.24
CA ASN A 315 16.61 18.06 -8.07
C ASN A 315 17.14 18.06 -9.52
N ASN A 316 18.45 17.91 -9.68
CA ASN A 316 19.06 18.00 -11.01
C ASN A 316 19.05 16.67 -11.73
N PRO A 317 18.96 16.65 -13.07
CA PRO A 317 19.02 15.44 -13.86
C PRO A 317 20.29 14.63 -13.59
N GLY A 318 20.13 13.34 -13.25
CA GLY A 318 21.25 12.43 -12.97
C GLY A 318 21.87 12.58 -11.58
N GLU A 319 21.42 13.49 -10.75
CA GLU A 319 21.95 13.74 -9.40
C GLU A 319 21.71 12.56 -8.45
N ALA A 320 20.56 11.90 -8.57
CA ALA A 320 20.16 10.85 -7.64
C ALA A 320 21.15 9.69 -7.54
N VAL A 321 21.85 9.33 -8.62
CA VAL A 321 22.84 8.24 -8.61
C VAL A 321 24.18 8.64 -7.98
N ALA A 322 24.39 9.93 -7.74
CA ALA A 322 25.59 10.47 -7.10
C ALA A 322 25.41 10.73 -5.60
N LEU A 323 24.21 10.51 -5.06
CA LEU A 323 23.93 10.73 -3.63
C LEU A 323 24.80 9.80 -2.76
N PRO A 324 25.29 10.29 -1.62
CA PRO A 324 26.09 9.49 -0.69
C PRO A 324 25.36 8.22 -0.25
N GLY A 325 26.00 7.05 -0.36
CA GLY A 325 25.47 5.77 0.05
C GLY A 325 24.27 5.25 -0.78
N VAL A 326 23.91 5.91 -1.89
CA VAL A 326 22.77 5.49 -2.72
C VAL A 326 22.99 4.10 -3.32
N THR A 327 24.25 3.76 -3.64
CA THR A 327 24.56 2.44 -4.18
C THR A 327 24.16 1.32 -3.23
N ASP A 328 24.52 1.45 -1.95
CA ASP A 328 24.20 0.44 -0.93
C ASP A 328 22.69 0.37 -0.69
N ARG A 329 22.00 1.53 -0.66
CA ARG A 329 20.55 1.56 -0.54
C ARG A 329 19.83 0.87 -1.70
N LEU A 330 20.29 1.09 -2.94
CA LEU A 330 19.74 0.42 -4.13
C LEU A 330 20.04 -1.07 -4.14
N ASP A 331 21.22 -1.45 -3.69
CA ASP A 331 21.63 -2.84 -3.58
C ASP A 331 20.80 -3.60 -2.54
N ASN A 332 20.56 -2.98 -1.38
CA ASN A 332 19.68 -3.52 -0.33
C ASN A 332 18.24 -3.58 -0.79
N PHE A 333 17.77 -2.57 -1.53
CA PHE A 333 16.41 -2.57 -2.08
C PHE A 333 16.21 -3.67 -3.13
N ALA A 334 17.17 -3.87 -4.02
CA ALA A 334 17.11 -4.96 -4.97
C ALA A 334 17.12 -6.33 -4.27
N GLN A 335 17.95 -6.50 -3.24
CA GLN A 335 17.97 -7.72 -2.44
C GLN A 335 16.63 -7.93 -1.73
N HIS A 336 16.05 -6.89 -1.12
CA HIS A 336 14.75 -6.96 -0.47
C HIS A 336 13.62 -7.37 -1.44
N ILE A 337 13.64 -6.89 -2.69
CA ILE A 337 12.70 -7.35 -3.73
C ILE A 337 12.89 -8.85 -3.99
N LEU A 338 14.15 -9.32 -4.11
CA LEU A 338 14.44 -10.74 -4.31
C LEU A 338 13.96 -11.58 -3.12
N ASP A 339 14.29 -11.19 -1.89
CA ASP A 339 13.90 -11.92 -0.67
C ASP A 339 12.37 -11.98 -0.51
N THR A 340 11.66 -10.98 -1.00
CA THR A 340 10.19 -10.97 -1.02
C THR A 340 9.61 -11.94 -2.04
N LEU A 341 10.18 -12.00 -3.24
CA LEU A 341 9.59 -12.67 -4.40
C LEU A 341 10.13 -14.08 -4.66
N THR A 342 11.31 -14.41 -4.15
CA THR A 342 11.98 -15.70 -4.42
C THR A 342 12.19 -16.50 -3.13
N PRO A 343 12.15 -17.86 -3.20
CA PRO A 343 12.48 -18.72 -2.08
C PRO A 343 13.92 -18.55 -1.59
#